data_767fd51402f2384031046775ca0d0a69
#
_entry.id   767fd51402f2384031046775ca0d0a69
#
_cell.length_a   1.000
_cell.length_b   1.000
_cell.length_c   1.000
_cell.angle_alpha   90.00
_cell.angle_beta   90.00
_cell.angle_gamma   90.00
#
_symmetry.space_group_name_H-M   'P 1'
#
loop_
_entity.id
_entity.type
_entity.pdbx_description
1 polymer ?
#
loop_
_entity_poly.entity_id
_entity_poly.type
_entity_poly.pdbx_seq_one_letter_code
_entity_poly.pdbx_strand_id
1 'polypeptide(L)'
;MNLSKSEAVSLASALADAIGDSTDVDVAICPSFGFLDAVGSAVTGSSIKLGGQNVHPAESGAYTGEMSSSMLTDLGCNLVIVGHSERRELFRECDQFVNEKIKTALGHGLEIILCVGETLEEREAGETNSIVGTEIIGSLADISAEQMAHITIAYEPIWAIGTGKVATPEQAEAVHAHIRGILTEQFGDDVAQATRIQYGGSVKPTNAEEL
;
A
#
# COMPACT_ATOMS: atom_id res chain seq x y z
N MET A 1 -10.70 9.99 -0.97
CA MET A 1 -11.72 10.56 -0.05
C MET A 1 -13.11 10.17 -0.56
N ASN A 2 -13.64 9.07 -0.07
CA ASN A 2 -14.93 8.52 -0.49
C ASN A 2 -15.72 8.14 0.75
N LEU A 3 -17.03 7.90 0.57
CA LEU A 3 -17.98 7.50 1.59
C LEU A 3 -18.20 8.55 2.70
N SER A 4 -19.34 8.48 3.34
CA SER A 4 -19.59 9.06 4.65
C SER A 4 -19.18 8.08 5.76
N LYS A 5 -19.10 8.55 7.00
CA LYS A 5 -18.79 7.68 8.15
C LYS A 5 -19.75 6.48 8.25
N SER A 6 -21.06 6.71 8.06
CA SER A 6 -22.06 5.65 8.16
C SER A 6 -21.91 4.61 7.06
N GLU A 7 -21.63 5.03 5.83
CA GLU A 7 -21.39 4.12 4.70
C GLU A 7 -20.12 3.30 4.91
N ALA A 8 -19.03 3.94 5.39
CA ALA A 8 -17.77 3.26 5.68
C ALA A 8 -17.93 2.19 6.76
N VAL A 9 -18.65 2.50 7.86
CA VAL A 9 -18.96 1.55 8.92
C VAL A 9 -19.84 0.41 8.41
N SER A 10 -20.89 0.71 7.62
CA SER A 10 -21.78 -0.31 7.06
C SER A 10 -21.02 -1.28 6.14
N LEU A 11 -20.13 -0.76 5.28
CA LEU A 11 -19.30 -1.59 4.42
C LEU A 11 -18.33 -2.46 5.23
N ALA A 12 -17.66 -1.88 6.22
CA ALA A 12 -16.72 -2.59 7.09
C ALA A 12 -17.41 -3.72 7.86
N SER A 13 -18.61 -3.48 8.43
CA SER A 13 -19.39 -4.50 9.12
C SER A 13 -19.79 -5.64 8.18
N ALA A 14 -20.26 -5.31 6.96
CA ALA A 14 -20.63 -6.33 5.98
C ALA A 14 -19.42 -7.20 5.55
N LEU A 15 -18.23 -6.60 5.43
CA LEU A 15 -16.99 -7.33 5.16
C LEU A 15 -16.59 -8.21 6.35
N ALA A 16 -16.68 -7.70 7.58
CA ALA A 16 -16.39 -8.46 8.78
C ALA A 16 -17.32 -9.69 8.92
N ASP A 17 -18.62 -9.51 8.66
CA ASP A 17 -19.59 -10.62 8.68
C ASP A 17 -19.30 -11.66 7.58
N ALA A 18 -18.84 -11.23 6.41
CA ALA A 18 -18.58 -12.13 5.28
C ALA A 18 -17.26 -12.89 5.41
N ILE A 19 -16.21 -12.25 5.97
CA ILE A 19 -14.86 -12.81 6.09
C ILE A 19 -14.72 -13.59 7.42
N GLY A 20 -15.31 -13.06 8.50
CA GLY A 20 -15.24 -13.65 9.83
C GLY A 20 -13.78 -13.75 10.30
N ASP A 21 -13.42 -14.94 10.75
CA ASP A 21 -12.09 -15.31 11.23
C ASP A 21 -11.26 -16.10 10.20
N SER A 22 -11.70 -16.13 8.93
CA SER A 22 -10.94 -16.79 7.84
C SER A 22 -9.56 -16.16 7.67
N THR A 23 -8.56 -17.03 7.52
CA THR A 23 -7.15 -16.66 7.30
C THR A 23 -6.60 -17.18 5.99
N ASP A 24 -7.48 -17.63 5.08
CA ASP A 24 -7.09 -18.16 3.78
C ASP A 24 -6.47 -17.07 2.89
N VAL A 25 -6.89 -15.82 3.09
CA VAL A 25 -6.39 -14.62 2.42
C VAL A 25 -6.25 -13.50 3.44
N ASP A 26 -5.13 -12.78 3.43
CA ASP A 26 -4.98 -11.55 4.20
C ASP A 26 -5.85 -10.43 3.61
N VAL A 27 -6.72 -9.86 4.42
CA VAL A 27 -7.58 -8.74 4.04
C VAL A 27 -7.27 -7.53 4.89
N ALA A 28 -7.10 -6.38 4.25
CA ALA A 28 -6.91 -5.10 4.92
C ALA A 28 -7.87 -4.04 4.38
N ILE A 29 -8.34 -3.17 5.25
CA ILE A 29 -9.13 -2.00 4.87
C ILE A 29 -8.45 -0.73 5.38
N CYS A 30 -8.37 0.28 4.50
CA CYS A 30 -7.67 1.53 4.78
C CYS A 30 -8.64 2.71 4.59
N PRO A 31 -9.47 3.04 5.60
CA PRO A 31 -10.41 4.15 5.52
C PRO A 31 -9.70 5.50 5.63
N SER A 32 -10.42 6.58 5.27
CA SER A 32 -9.97 7.94 5.57
C SER A 32 -9.71 8.12 7.07
N PHE A 33 -8.72 8.93 7.43
CA PHE A 33 -8.30 9.14 8.85
C PHE A 33 -9.46 9.45 9.80
N GLY A 34 -10.41 10.27 9.37
CA GLY A 34 -11.58 10.60 10.19
C GLY A 34 -12.52 9.44 10.52
N PHE A 35 -12.30 8.27 9.91
CA PHE A 35 -13.16 7.09 10.09
C PHE A 35 -12.41 5.90 10.70
N LEU A 36 -11.10 5.99 10.95
CA LEU A 36 -10.26 4.89 11.45
C LEU A 36 -10.85 4.25 12.71
N ASP A 37 -11.13 5.02 13.74
CA ASP A 37 -11.70 4.53 15.01
C ASP A 37 -13.04 3.80 14.81
N ALA A 38 -13.95 4.41 14.04
CA ALA A 38 -15.26 3.83 13.81
C ALA A 38 -15.22 2.56 12.95
N VAL A 39 -14.35 2.53 11.94
CA VAL A 39 -14.16 1.36 11.07
C VAL A 39 -13.39 0.27 11.81
N GLY A 40 -12.36 0.61 12.57
CA GLY A 40 -11.63 -0.33 13.43
C GLY A 40 -12.56 -1.04 14.41
N SER A 41 -13.47 -0.29 15.06
CA SER A 41 -14.50 -0.86 15.93
C SER A 41 -15.43 -1.82 15.19
N ALA A 42 -15.78 -1.52 13.93
CA ALA A 42 -16.70 -2.33 13.13
C ALA A 42 -16.09 -3.66 12.66
N VAL A 43 -14.77 -3.78 12.57
CA VAL A 43 -14.08 -5.02 12.16
C VAL A 43 -13.50 -5.80 13.33
N THR A 44 -13.72 -5.34 14.56
CA THR A 44 -13.26 -6.03 15.76
C THR A 44 -13.82 -7.45 15.82
N GLY A 45 -12.95 -8.44 16.02
CA GLY A 45 -13.33 -9.87 16.08
C GLY A 45 -13.33 -10.56 14.72
N SER A 46 -12.94 -9.88 13.65
CA SER A 46 -12.67 -10.50 12.34
C SER A 46 -11.16 -10.57 12.09
N SER A 47 -10.74 -11.28 11.02
CA SER A 47 -9.36 -11.36 10.57
C SER A 47 -8.92 -10.13 9.75
N ILE A 48 -9.80 -9.16 9.53
CA ILE A 48 -9.52 -7.96 8.73
C ILE A 48 -8.53 -7.05 9.47
N LYS A 49 -7.43 -6.71 8.82
CA LYS A 49 -6.46 -5.73 9.30
C LYS A 49 -6.96 -4.30 9.02
N LEU A 50 -6.76 -3.39 9.99
CA LEU A 50 -7.01 -1.96 9.79
C LEU A 50 -5.72 -1.28 9.33
N GLY A 51 -5.81 -0.40 8.34
CA GLY A 51 -4.66 0.35 7.83
C GLY A 51 -4.88 1.84 7.69
N GLY A 52 -3.79 2.61 7.81
CA GLY A 52 -3.76 4.03 7.49
C GLY A 52 -3.51 4.27 6.00
N GLN A 53 -4.12 5.32 5.42
CA GLN A 53 -3.86 5.73 4.02
C GLN A 53 -2.55 6.51 3.84
N ASN A 54 -1.92 6.95 4.93
CA ASN A 54 -0.67 7.68 4.97
C ASN A 54 -0.13 7.73 6.40
N VAL A 55 1.13 8.14 6.55
CA VAL A 55 1.78 8.45 7.83
C VAL A 55 2.79 9.57 7.62
N HIS A 56 3.06 10.37 8.65
CA HIS A 56 4.18 11.30 8.67
C HIS A 56 5.37 10.69 9.43
N PRO A 57 6.62 10.87 8.99
CA PRO A 57 7.78 10.25 9.65
C PRO A 57 8.11 10.84 11.02
N ALA A 58 7.68 12.06 11.32
CA ALA A 58 7.93 12.64 12.64
C ALA A 58 7.00 12.03 13.71
N GLU A 59 7.57 11.74 14.88
CA GLU A 59 6.86 11.22 16.05
C GLU A 59 5.78 12.17 16.58
N SER A 60 6.10 13.47 16.58
CA SER A 60 5.22 14.54 17.05
C SER A 60 5.69 15.88 16.50
N GLY A 61 4.87 16.92 16.63
CA GLY A 61 5.28 18.28 16.27
C GLY A 61 4.23 19.06 15.49
N ALA A 62 4.66 20.15 14.86
CA ALA A 62 3.82 21.08 14.12
C ALA A 62 3.62 20.61 12.66
N TYR A 63 2.89 19.53 12.51
CA TYR A 63 2.56 18.92 11.22
C TYR A 63 1.03 18.88 11.06
N THR A 64 0.43 20.04 10.92
CA THR A 64 -1.03 20.23 10.90
C THR A 64 -1.68 19.35 9.82
N GLY A 65 -2.56 18.44 10.23
CA GLY A 65 -3.31 17.54 9.35
C GLY A 65 -2.66 16.17 9.14
N GLU A 66 -1.43 15.93 9.63
CA GLU A 66 -0.74 14.65 9.52
C GLU A 66 -1.04 13.70 10.70
N MET A 67 -0.78 12.42 10.47
CA MET A 67 -0.85 11.35 11.47
C MET A 67 0.53 10.76 11.69
N SER A 68 0.94 10.60 12.94
CA SER A 68 2.18 9.87 13.28
C SER A 68 1.94 8.36 13.35
N SER A 69 3.02 7.57 13.32
CA SER A 69 2.94 6.11 13.48
C SER A 69 2.32 5.73 14.83
N SER A 70 2.67 6.46 15.92
CA SER A 70 2.08 6.23 17.24
C SER A 70 0.57 6.48 17.29
N MET A 71 0.06 7.50 16.57
CA MET A 71 -1.38 7.74 16.46
C MET A 71 -2.10 6.62 15.71
N LEU A 72 -1.48 6.08 14.66
CA LEU A 72 -2.06 4.96 13.91
C LEU A 72 -2.12 3.69 14.76
N THR A 73 -1.05 3.36 15.48
CA THR A 73 -1.03 2.19 16.38
C THR A 73 -2.01 2.34 17.55
N ASP A 74 -2.17 3.54 18.11
CA ASP A 74 -3.17 3.83 19.17
C ASP A 74 -4.61 3.62 18.68
N LEU A 75 -4.87 3.87 17.39
CA LEU A 75 -6.15 3.59 16.74
C LEU A 75 -6.31 2.11 16.30
N GLY A 76 -5.35 1.24 16.61
CA GLY A 76 -5.39 -0.18 16.29
C GLY A 76 -5.01 -0.52 14.85
N CYS A 77 -4.37 0.39 14.11
CA CYS A 77 -3.86 0.08 12.78
C CYS A 77 -2.75 -0.98 12.84
N ASN A 78 -2.81 -1.93 11.94
CA ASN A 78 -1.81 -2.98 11.75
C ASN A 78 -0.81 -2.61 10.64
N LEU A 79 -1.22 -1.78 9.70
CA LEU A 79 -0.45 -1.43 8.52
C LEU A 79 -0.70 0.02 8.06
N VAL A 80 0.14 0.46 7.13
CA VAL A 80 -0.02 1.77 6.49
C VAL A 80 0.39 1.74 5.02
N ILE A 81 -0.36 2.46 4.17
CA ILE A 81 -0.01 2.71 2.78
C ILE A 81 0.97 3.88 2.73
N VAL A 82 2.06 3.73 1.98
CA VAL A 82 3.04 4.78 1.73
C VAL A 82 3.41 4.85 0.25
N GLY A 83 3.79 6.03 -0.22
CA GLY A 83 4.23 6.23 -1.60
C GLY A 83 3.11 6.13 -2.64
N HIS A 84 1.83 6.20 -2.25
CA HIS A 84 0.71 6.17 -3.20
C HIS A 84 0.87 7.24 -4.27
N SER A 85 0.56 6.89 -5.52
CA SER A 85 0.74 7.76 -6.70
C SER A 85 0.13 9.16 -6.54
N GLU A 86 -1.08 9.27 -5.97
CA GLU A 86 -1.70 10.57 -5.68
C GLU A 86 -0.83 11.44 -4.75
N ARG A 87 -0.14 10.84 -3.79
CA ARG A 87 0.70 11.59 -2.86
C ARG A 87 2.02 12.01 -3.51
N ARG A 88 2.59 11.15 -4.35
CA ARG A 88 3.76 11.49 -5.16
C ARG A 88 3.44 12.67 -6.11
N GLU A 89 2.31 12.62 -6.79
CA GLU A 89 1.89 13.64 -7.75
C GLU A 89 1.42 14.94 -7.06
N LEU A 90 0.43 14.86 -6.17
CA LEU A 90 -0.26 16.03 -5.61
C LEU A 90 0.51 16.69 -4.46
N PHE A 91 1.23 15.91 -3.66
CA PHE A 91 1.98 16.37 -2.48
C PHE A 91 3.48 16.35 -2.67
N ARG A 92 3.97 15.93 -3.85
CA ARG A 92 5.40 15.90 -4.20
C ARG A 92 6.25 15.04 -3.26
N GLU A 93 5.68 13.94 -2.79
CA GLU A 93 6.42 12.99 -1.97
C GLU A 93 7.45 12.26 -2.84
N CYS A 94 8.73 12.43 -2.51
CA CYS A 94 9.85 11.74 -3.17
C CYS A 94 10.19 10.43 -2.45
N ASP A 95 10.99 9.57 -3.08
CA ASP A 95 11.36 8.26 -2.55
C ASP A 95 12.08 8.35 -1.21
N GLN A 96 12.93 9.35 -1.01
CA GLN A 96 13.58 9.58 0.29
C GLN A 96 12.55 9.83 1.39
N PHE A 97 11.54 10.65 1.14
CA PHE A 97 10.49 10.93 2.13
C PHE A 97 9.62 9.69 2.39
N VAL A 98 9.34 8.90 1.35
CA VAL A 98 8.66 7.60 1.49
C VAL A 98 9.51 6.63 2.32
N ASN A 99 10.82 6.58 2.10
CA ASN A 99 11.75 5.77 2.89
C ASN A 99 11.76 6.15 4.38
N GLU A 100 11.75 7.45 4.71
CA GLU A 100 11.64 7.94 6.08
C GLU A 100 10.34 7.46 6.75
N LYS A 101 9.21 7.51 6.02
CA LYS A 101 7.92 6.97 6.48
C LYS A 101 7.99 5.47 6.77
N ILE A 102 8.57 4.69 5.84
CA ILE A 102 8.75 3.24 6.00
C ILE A 102 9.52 2.94 7.29
N LYS A 103 10.70 3.54 7.45
CA LYS A 103 11.57 3.32 8.62
C LYS A 103 10.86 3.63 9.93
N THR A 104 10.16 4.76 10.00
CA THR A 104 9.43 5.15 11.20
C THR A 104 8.24 4.22 11.48
N ALA A 105 7.46 3.88 10.47
CA ALA A 105 6.30 3.00 10.64
C ALA A 105 6.70 1.57 11.06
N LEU A 106 7.75 1.01 10.47
CA LEU A 106 8.34 -0.27 10.88
C LEU A 106 8.84 -0.22 12.34
N GLY A 107 9.45 0.88 12.75
CA GLY A 107 9.88 1.11 14.14
C GLY A 107 8.74 1.10 15.15
N HIS A 108 7.50 1.33 14.72
CA HIS A 108 6.28 1.24 15.53
C HIS A 108 5.50 -0.08 15.33
N GLY A 109 6.07 -1.04 14.61
CA GLY A 109 5.45 -2.34 14.38
C GLY A 109 4.33 -2.35 13.34
N LEU A 110 4.20 -1.29 12.52
CA LEU A 110 3.26 -1.27 11.42
C LEU A 110 3.83 -2.04 10.22
N GLU A 111 3.01 -2.86 9.58
CA GLU A 111 3.30 -3.42 8.26
C GLU A 111 3.16 -2.30 7.20
N ILE A 112 3.86 -2.44 6.09
CA ILE A 112 3.91 -1.44 5.02
C ILE A 112 3.25 -1.97 3.75
N ILE A 113 2.44 -1.14 3.10
CA ILE A 113 2.09 -1.30 1.69
C ILE A 113 2.79 -0.17 0.94
N LEU A 114 3.91 -0.49 0.28
CA LEU A 114 4.66 0.44 -0.54
C LEU A 114 4.09 0.47 -1.95
N CYS A 115 3.56 1.62 -2.37
CA CYS A 115 3.06 1.85 -3.72
C CYS A 115 4.18 2.34 -4.64
N VAL A 116 4.26 1.73 -5.83
CA VAL A 116 5.17 2.09 -6.91
C VAL A 116 4.45 1.96 -8.25
N GLY A 117 4.78 2.79 -9.21
CA GLY A 117 4.16 2.69 -10.53
C GLY A 117 4.42 3.87 -11.44
N GLU A 118 4.11 3.68 -12.71
CA GLU A 118 4.36 4.63 -13.79
C GLU A 118 3.09 5.31 -14.30
N THR A 119 3.25 6.51 -14.83
CA THR A 119 2.24 7.25 -15.58
C THR A 119 2.07 6.68 -17.00
N LEU A 120 1.02 7.10 -17.70
CA LEU A 120 0.82 6.72 -19.11
C LEU A 120 1.94 7.21 -20.00
N GLU A 121 2.42 8.43 -19.79
CA GLU A 121 3.50 9.04 -20.57
C GLU A 121 4.80 8.24 -20.41
N GLU A 122 5.18 7.89 -19.19
CA GLU A 122 6.37 7.07 -18.92
C GLU A 122 6.25 5.66 -19.53
N ARG A 123 5.06 5.07 -19.47
CA ARG A 123 4.81 3.78 -20.12
C ARG A 123 4.93 3.85 -21.63
N GLU A 124 4.33 4.84 -22.26
CA GLU A 124 4.42 5.04 -23.72
C GLU A 124 5.86 5.37 -24.17
N ALA A 125 6.65 6.00 -23.30
CA ALA A 125 8.09 6.20 -23.50
C ALA A 125 8.94 4.94 -23.29
N GLY A 126 8.36 3.84 -22.77
CA GLY A 126 9.08 2.59 -22.45
C GLY A 126 9.89 2.66 -21.16
N GLU A 127 9.58 3.59 -20.26
CA GLU A 127 10.34 3.88 -19.04
C GLU A 127 9.79 3.14 -17.79
N THR A 128 8.72 2.35 -17.92
CA THR A 128 8.08 1.63 -16.81
C THR A 128 9.08 0.99 -15.84
N ASN A 129 10.00 0.16 -16.37
CA ASN A 129 10.96 -0.55 -15.54
C ASN A 129 11.95 0.37 -14.83
N SER A 130 12.37 1.45 -15.48
CA SER A 130 13.27 2.44 -14.89
C SER A 130 12.61 3.22 -13.77
N ILE A 131 11.36 3.65 -13.96
CA ILE A 131 10.59 4.39 -12.96
C ILE A 131 10.32 3.51 -11.73
N VAL A 132 9.70 2.35 -11.94
CA VAL A 132 9.39 1.39 -10.87
C VAL A 132 10.65 0.96 -10.12
N GLY A 133 11.74 0.72 -10.84
CA GLY A 133 13.04 0.36 -10.23
C GLY A 133 13.60 1.49 -9.36
N THR A 134 13.55 2.73 -9.83
CA THR A 134 14.02 3.90 -9.07
C THR A 134 13.20 4.08 -7.79
N GLU A 135 11.89 3.98 -7.88
CA GLU A 135 10.98 4.12 -6.73
C GLU A 135 11.23 3.03 -5.67
N ILE A 136 11.42 1.77 -6.07
CA ILE A 136 11.74 0.67 -5.15
C ILE A 136 13.09 0.89 -4.48
N ILE A 137 14.13 1.14 -5.26
CA ILE A 137 15.49 1.30 -4.75
C ILE A 137 15.57 2.48 -3.78
N GLY A 138 14.97 3.63 -4.14
CA GLY A 138 14.96 4.81 -3.30
C GLY A 138 14.13 4.65 -2.03
N SER A 139 12.93 4.06 -2.16
CA SER A 139 12.02 3.87 -1.02
C SER A 139 12.52 2.79 -0.04
N LEU A 140 13.25 1.77 -0.51
CA LEU A 140 13.78 0.69 0.32
C LEU A 140 15.26 0.86 0.72
N ALA A 141 15.84 2.05 0.51
CA ALA A 141 17.22 2.32 0.90
C ALA A 141 17.46 2.04 2.39
N ASP A 142 18.51 1.26 2.72
CA ASP A 142 18.88 0.83 4.08
C ASP A 142 17.79 0.03 4.83
N ILE A 143 16.82 -0.56 4.14
CA ILE A 143 15.89 -1.53 4.73
C ILE A 143 16.60 -2.89 4.78
N SER A 144 16.52 -3.57 5.93
CA SER A 144 17.15 -4.89 6.08
C SER A 144 16.27 -6.02 5.51
N ALA A 145 16.90 -7.19 5.27
CA ALA A 145 16.18 -8.39 4.85
C ALA A 145 15.08 -8.82 5.83
N GLU A 146 15.32 -8.67 7.15
CA GLU A 146 14.33 -8.97 8.18
C GLU A 146 13.15 -8.00 8.13
N GLN A 147 13.39 -6.73 7.84
CA GLN A 147 12.35 -5.72 7.72
C GLN A 147 11.46 -5.95 6.50
N MET A 148 11.99 -6.55 5.43
CA MET A 148 11.20 -6.89 4.24
C MET A 148 10.06 -7.87 4.52
N ALA A 149 10.13 -8.67 5.58
CA ALA A 149 9.03 -9.55 6.00
C ALA A 149 7.73 -8.78 6.36
N HIS A 150 7.84 -7.48 6.61
CA HIS A 150 6.73 -6.59 6.96
C HIS A 150 6.33 -5.64 5.82
N ILE A 151 6.85 -5.84 4.62
CA ILE A 151 6.61 -4.97 3.47
C ILE A 151 5.93 -5.74 2.35
N THR A 152 4.81 -5.22 1.89
CA THR A 152 4.13 -5.62 0.66
C THR A 152 4.37 -4.54 -0.39
N ILE A 153 4.70 -4.92 -1.62
CA ILE A 153 4.80 -3.98 -2.74
C ILE A 153 3.45 -3.95 -3.47
N ALA A 154 2.91 -2.75 -3.69
CA ALA A 154 1.71 -2.54 -4.50
C ALA A 154 2.11 -1.88 -5.83
N TYR A 155 2.01 -2.61 -6.93
CA TYR A 155 2.22 -2.03 -8.25
C TYR A 155 0.98 -1.27 -8.71
N GLU A 156 1.12 0.03 -8.90
CA GLU A 156 0.07 0.93 -9.36
C GLU A 156 0.32 1.34 -10.83
N PRO A 157 -0.31 0.70 -11.83
CA PRO A 157 -0.35 1.29 -13.16
C PRO A 157 -1.19 2.57 -13.11
N ILE A 158 -0.57 3.74 -12.87
CA ILE A 158 -1.27 5.01 -12.58
C ILE A 158 -2.28 5.35 -13.68
N TRP A 159 -1.94 5.02 -14.92
CA TRP A 159 -2.80 5.17 -16.09
C TRP A 159 -4.07 4.31 -16.07
N ALA A 160 -4.14 3.31 -15.17
CA ALA A 160 -5.29 2.42 -14.97
C ALA A 160 -6.04 2.70 -13.65
N ILE A 161 -5.72 3.79 -12.93
CA ILE A 161 -6.39 4.17 -11.69
C ILE A 161 -7.45 5.22 -11.99
N GLY A 162 -8.73 4.89 -11.83
CA GLY A 162 -9.85 5.85 -11.99
C GLY A 162 -10.10 6.33 -13.43
N THR A 163 -9.36 5.85 -14.42
CA THR A 163 -9.45 6.30 -15.83
C THR A 163 -10.43 5.48 -16.68
N GLY A 164 -10.89 4.35 -16.17
CA GLY A 164 -11.66 3.35 -16.92
C GLY A 164 -10.79 2.39 -17.76
N LYS A 165 -9.47 2.62 -17.84
CA LYS A 165 -8.52 1.65 -18.40
C LYS A 165 -8.17 0.62 -17.32
N VAL A 166 -7.78 -0.58 -17.76
CA VAL A 166 -7.32 -1.68 -16.89
C VAL A 166 -6.06 -2.26 -17.53
N ALA A 167 -5.06 -2.58 -16.75
CA ALA A 167 -3.91 -3.33 -17.25
C ALA A 167 -4.33 -4.76 -17.59
N THR A 168 -3.75 -5.34 -18.63
CA THR A 168 -3.93 -6.77 -18.87
C THR A 168 -3.14 -7.59 -17.86
N PRO A 169 -3.50 -8.85 -17.58
CA PRO A 169 -2.74 -9.74 -16.72
C PRO A 169 -1.26 -9.82 -17.11
N GLU A 170 -0.97 -9.91 -18.42
CA GLU A 170 0.41 -9.97 -18.93
C GLU A 170 1.19 -8.68 -18.67
N GLN A 171 0.51 -7.53 -18.73
CA GLN A 171 1.14 -6.24 -18.41
C GLN A 171 1.47 -6.13 -16.91
N ALA A 172 0.56 -6.56 -16.05
CA ALA A 172 0.79 -6.59 -14.61
C ALA A 172 1.90 -7.57 -14.25
N GLU A 173 1.84 -8.80 -14.77
CA GLU A 173 2.83 -9.85 -14.54
C GLU A 173 4.24 -9.43 -14.99
N ALA A 174 4.38 -8.78 -16.14
CA ALA A 174 5.69 -8.32 -16.62
C ALA A 174 6.35 -7.33 -15.64
N VAL A 175 5.56 -6.42 -15.03
CA VAL A 175 6.08 -5.48 -14.03
C VAL A 175 6.32 -6.17 -12.69
N HIS A 176 5.43 -7.06 -12.25
CA HIS A 176 5.64 -7.87 -11.05
C HIS A 176 6.91 -8.72 -11.13
N ALA A 177 7.19 -9.33 -12.28
CA ALA A 177 8.42 -10.08 -12.50
C ALA A 177 9.67 -9.16 -12.44
N HIS A 178 9.58 -7.94 -13.00
CA HIS A 178 10.66 -6.96 -12.89
C HIS A 178 10.90 -6.52 -11.43
N ILE A 179 9.84 -6.22 -10.68
CA ILE A 179 9.92 -5.91 -9.24
C ILE A 179 10.59 -7.07 -8.49
N ARG A 180 10.17 -8.31 -8.75
CA ARG A 180 10.75 -9.52 -8.15
C ARG A 180 12.25 -9.63 -8.42
N GLY A 181 12.68 -9.33 -9.64
CA GLY A 181 14.09 -9.29 -10.02
C GLY A 181 14.89 -8.27 -9.20
N ILE A 182 14.37 -7.04 -9.03
CA ILE A 182 15.01 -6.00 -8.21
C ILE A 182 15.15 -6.46 -6.76
N LEU A 183 14.09 -7.04 -6.19
CA LEU A 183 14.11 -7.55 -4.81
C LEU A 183 15.15 -8.68 -4.66
N THR A 184 15.27 -9.57 -5.66
CA THR A 184 16.31 -10.61 -5.66
C THR A 184 17.71 -10.01 -5.66
N GLU A 185 17.96 -8.98 -6.47
CA GLU A 185 19.26 -8.31 -6.52
C GLU A 185 19.62 -7.59 -5.22
N GLN A 186 18.63 -7.01 -4.53
CA GLN A 186 18.86 -6.23 -3.31
C GLN A 186 18.89 -7.06 -2.03
N PHE A 187 18.01 -8.05 -1.92
CA PHE A 187 17.74 -8.76 -0.66
C PHE A 187 17.98 -10.28 -0.74
N GLY A 188 18.27 -10.80 -1.93
CA GLY A 188 18.41 -12.22 -2.18
C GLY A 188 17.09 -12.92 -2.52
N ASP A 189 17.21 -14.13 -3.09
CA ASP A 189 16.07 -14.85 -3.67
C ASP A 189 15.02 -15.23 -2.62
N ASP A 190 15.45 -15.73 -1.46
CA ASP A 190 14.53 -16.14 -0.38
C ASP A 190 13.62 -14.99 0.06
N VAL A 191 14.17 -13.78 0.26
CA VAL A 191 13.40 -12.59 0.63
C VAL A 191 12.50 -12.15 -0.50
N ALA A 192 13.02 -12.13 -1.72
CA ALA A 192 12.27 -11.73 -2.90
C ALA A 192 11.07 -12.67 -3.11
N GLN A 193 11.21 -13.97 -3.00
CA GLN A 193 10.09 -14.92 -3.14
C GLN A 193 9.07 -14.81 -2.01
N ALA A 194 9.51 -14.50 -0.79
CA ALA A 194 8.62 -14.31 0.36
C ALA A 194 7.85 -12.98 0.31
N THR A 195 8.38 -11.95 -0.37
CA THR A 195 7.73 -10.63 -0.45
C THR A 195 6.49 -10.70 -1.34
N ARG A 196 5.36 -10.24 -0.78
CA ARG A 196 4.11 -10.12 -1.55
C ARG A 196 4.19 -8.94 -2.50
N ILE A 197 3.78 -9.16 -3.76
CA ILE A 197 3.56 -8.11 -4.76
C ILE A 197 2.09 -8.17 -5.13
N GLN A 198 1.36 -7.06 -4.98
CA GLN A 198 -0.06 -6.99 -5.30
C GLN A 198 -0.31 -6.00 -6.44
N TYR A 199 -1.35 -6.26 -7.23
CA TYR A 199 -1.82 -5.32 -8.22
C TYR A 199 -2.62 -4.19 -7.57
N GLY A 200 -2.18 -2.95 -7.79
CA GLY A 200 -2.76 -1.73 -7.21
C GLY A 200 -3.62 -0.91 -8.17
N GLY A 201 -3.94 -1.42 -9.35
CA GLY A 201 -4.86 -0.75 -10.27
C GLY A 201 -6.33 -0.95 -9.91
N SER A 202 -7.23 -0.47 -10.78
CA SER A 202 -8.68 -0.57 -10.56
C SER A 202 -9.17 -2.01 -10.69
N VAL A 203 -9.61 -2.59 -9.58
CA VAL A 203 -10.23 -3.92 -9.53
C VAL A 203 -11.74 -3.78 -9.31
N LYS A 204 -12.53 -4.55 -10.05
CA LYS A 204 -13.99 -4.61 -9.99
C LYS A 204 -14.43 -6.06 -10.00
N PRO A 205 -15.66 -6.39 -9.55
CA PRO A 205 -16.17 -7.77 -9.63
C PRO A 205 -16.11 -8.39 -11.02
N THR A 206 -16.10 -7.54 -12.07
CA THR A 206 -16.08 -7.98 -13.48
C THR A 206 -14.68 -8.31 -14.02
N ASN A 207 -13.61 -7.94 -13.33
CA ASN A 207 -12.21 -8.20 -13.76
C ASN A 207 -11.34 -8.85 -12.66
N ALA A 208 -11.89 -9.06 -11.47
CA ALA A 208 -11.12 -9.60 -10.34
C ALA A 208 -10.68 -11.06 -10.54
N GLU A 209 -11.43 -11.84 -11.36
CA GLU A 209 -11.08 -13.22 -11.67
C GLU A 209 -9.94 -13.33 -12.70
N GLU A 210 -9.79 -12.30 -13.54
CA GLU A 210 -8.82 -12.26 -14.64
C GLU A 210 -7.45 -11.68 -14.18
N LEU A 211 -7.48 -10.80 -13.19
CA LEU A 211 -6.31 -10.14 -12.60
C LEU A 211 -5.73 -10.92 -11.42
#